data_f06db96e1218ef9aabb5ae65543d8cbe
#
_entry.id   f06db96e1218ef9aabb5ae65543d8cbe
#
_cell.length_a   1.000
_cell.length_b   1.000
_cell.length_c   1.000
_cell.angle_alpha   90.00
_cell.angle_beta   90.00
_cell.angle_gamma   90.00
#
_symmetry.space_group_name_H-M   'P 1'
#
loop_
_entity.id
_entity.type
_entity.pdbx_description
1 polymer ?
#
loop_
_entity_poly.entity_id
_entity_poly.type
_entity_poly.pdbx_seq_one_letter_code
_entity_poly.pdbx_strand_id
1 'polypeptide(L)'
;NLGRFGERTPPASTALSDYLVLDLTRVRSGPTCVRQLADWGADVIKIEAPSDKSQMGGPRAGPDFQNLHRNKRSLTLNLKSAEGKKIFMELAQKADVIVENFRPDVKHRLGIDYDSLAKHNPGLVYASISGFGQDGPLADRPGFDQIAQGMGGLMSITGEPGQGPMRVGIPIADLCAGLFAAQAVFIALLERVKSGKGQWVQTSLLQAQAFMLDFQAARYLMDGDVPKQAGNNHPTSIPTGVFTTSDGYINMAVAGELIWQRLAETLEKPEWCDDERFSVNEARSKNRDILNAEI
;
A
#
# COMPACT_ATOMS: atom_id res chain seq x y z
N ASN A 1 28.25 -1.31 0.50
CA ASN A 1 28.66 -0.46 1.62
C ASN A 1 27.41 -0.10 2.42
N LEU A 2 27.10 -0.93 3.41
CA LEU A 2 26.17 -0.55 4.46
C LEU A 2 26.92 0.51 5.29
N GLY A 3 26.48 1.76 5.23
CA GLY A 3 27.03 2.84 6.01
C GLY A 3 27.16 2.47 7.49
N ARG A 4 28.12 3.06 8.18
CA ARG A 4 28.35 2.79 9.61
C ARG A 4 27.05 3.02 10.38
N PHE A 5 26.73 2.12 11.30
CA PHE A 5 25.63 2.31 12.26
C PHE A 5 25.77 3.71 12.91
N GLY A 6 24.80 4.59 12.65
CA GLY A 6 24.78 5.95 13.19
C GLY A 6 24.79 7.09 12.17
N GLU A 7 25.18 6.86 10.94
CA GLU A 7 25.06 7.89 9.88
C GLU A 7 23.65 7.83 9.26
N ARG A 8 22.94 8.95 9.29
CA ARG A 8 21.65 9.08 8.60
C ARG A 8 21.87 9.06 7.09
N THR A 9 21.12 8.25 6.38
CA THR A 9 21.01 8.42 4.93
C THR A 9 20.42 9.81 4.65
N PRO A 10 21.03 10.63 3.80
CA PRO A 10 20.43 11.90 3.44
C PRO A 10 19.00 11.71 2.94
N PRO A 11 18.03 12.55 3.33
CA PRO A 11 16.69 12.48 2.81
C PRO A 11 16.69 12.81 1.31
N ALA A 12 15.72 12.26 0.55
CA ALA A 12 15.57 12.55 -0.86
C ALA A 12 15.21 14.02 -1.11
N SER A 13 14.68 14.70 -0.10
CA SER A 13 14.24 16.10 -0.15
C SER A 13 14.25 16.70 1.25
N THR A 14 14.22 18.03 1.33
CA THR A 14 13.99 18.80 2.55
C THR A 14 12.59 19.39 2.62
N ALA A 15 11.68 18.96 1.75
CA ALA A 15 10.33 19.51 1.64
C ALA A 15 9.53 19.44 2.95
N LEU A 16 9.84 18.45 3.79
CA LEU A 16 9.18 18.26 5.09
C LEU A 16 10.11 18.54 6.29
N SER A 17 11.21 19.25 6.10
CA SER A 17 12.22 19.48 7.18
C SER A 17 11.65 20.20 8.40
N ASP A 18 10.60 20.98 8.23
CA ASP A 18 9.96 21.76 9.29
C ASP A 18 8.91 20.96 10.09
N TYR A 19 8.67 19.70 9.71
CA TYR A 19 7.64 18.88 10.34
C TYR A 19 8.21 17.83 11.28
N LEU A 20 7.68 17.81 12.51
CA LEU A 20 7.95 16.77 13.51
C LEU A 20 6.89 15.67 13.45
N VAL A 21 7.33 14.43 13.25
CA VAL A 21 6.48 13.25 13.15
C VAL A 21 6.76 12.28 14.30
N LEU A 22 5.71 11.88 15.01
CA LEU A 22 5.79 10.79 15.99
C LEU A 22 5.27 9.50 15.36
N ASP A 23 6.16 8.51 15.30
CA ASP A 23 5.90 7.18 14.72
C ASP A 23 5.60 6.17 15.82
N LEU A 24 4.31 5.82 16.00
CA LEU A 24 3.85 4.78 16.93
C LEU A 24 3.64 3.44 16.23
N THR A 25 4.02 3.33 14.95
CA THR A 25 3.65 2.23 14.08
C THR A 25 4.54 0.99 14.24
N ARG A 26 3.99 -0.16 13.83
CA ARG A 26 4.68 -1.45 13.84
C ARG A 26 4.44 -2.19 12.53
N VAL A 27 5.23 -3.20 12.29
CA VAL A 27 5.16 -4.17 11.20
C VAL A 27 5.39 -3.51 9.85
N ARG A 28 4.37 -3.14 9.06
CA ARG A 28 4.61 -2.76 7.68
C ARG A 28 3.81 -1.56 7.19
N SER A 29 2.49 -1.56 7.27
CA SER A 29 1.64 -0.49 6.70
C SER A 29 1.96 0.90 7.28
N GLY A 30 1.96 1.02 8.59
CA GLY A 30 2.31 2.26 9.27
C GLY A 30 3.76 2.69 9.04
N PRO A 31 4.76 1.82 9.24
CA PRO A 31 6.15 2.13 8.91
C PRO A 31 6.35 2.56 7.45
N THR A 32 5.60 2.00 6.49
CA THR A 32 5.62 2.42 5.08
C THR A 32 5.13 3.85 4.92
N CYS A 33 4.04 4.24 5.59
CA CYS A 33 3.55 5.61 5.62
C CYS A 33 4.63 6.56 6.15
N VAL A 34 5.13 6.29 7.36
CA VAL A 34 6.10 7.19 8.03
C VAL A 34 7.43 7.25 7.29
N ARG A 35 7.84 6.17 6.63
CA ARG A 35 9.03 6.17 5.78
C ARG A 35 8.92 7.20 4.65
N GLN A 36 7.74 7.36 4.03
CA GLN A 36 7.54 8.41 3.02
C GLN A 36 7.81 9.79 3.60
N LEU A 37 7.29 10.09 4.79
CA LEU A 37 7.54 11.37 5.45
C LEU A 37 9.02 11.57 5.76
N ALA A 38 9.71 10.55 6.28
CA ALA A 38 11.13 10.57 6.58
C ALA A 38 12.00 10.76 5.34
N ASP A 39 11.69 10.10 4.23
CA ASP A 39 12.42 10.22 2.97
C ASP A 39 12.28 11.63 2.34
N TRP A 40 11.15 12.31 2.60
CA TRP A 40 10.93 13.70 2.20
C TRP A 40 11.42 14.74 3.22
N GLY A 41 12.16 14.31 4.23
CA GLY A 41 12.93 15.19 5.13
C GLY A 41 12.32 15.47 6.48
N ALA A 42 11.15 14.95 6.81
CA ALA A 42 10.55 15.16 8.13
C ALA A 42 11.43 14.63 9.26
N ASP A 43 11.44 15.34 10.40
CA ASP A 43 12.08 14.88 11.62
C ASP A 43 11.20 13.83 12.30
N VAL A 44 11.54 12.56 12.15
CA VAL A 44 10.75 11.43 12.62
C VAL A 44 11.32 10.86 13.90
N ILE A 45 10.49 10.78 14.94
CA ILE A 45 10.81 10.07 16.20
C ILE A 45 9.94 8.81 16.27
N LYS A 46 10.57 7.65 16.07
CA LYS A 46 9.91 6.35 16.30
C LYS A 46 9.86 6.07 17.80
N ILE A 47 8.65 5.89 18.32
CA ILE A 47 8.40 5.56 19.73
C ILE A 47 8.21 4.05 19.87
N GLU A 48 9.06 3.43 20.68
CA GLU A 48 9.12 1.99 20.87
C GLU A 48 8.91 1.62 22.34
N ALA A 49 8.22 0.51 22.59
CA ALA A 49 8.08 0.01 23.94
C ALA A 49 9.42 -0.52 24.47
N PRO A 50 9.74 -0.39 25.78
CA PRO A 50 10.99 -0.87 26.37
C PRO A 50 11.28 -2.36 26.19
N SER A 51 10.22 -3.16 26.06
CA SER A 51 10.31 -4.59 25.76
C SER A 51 9.25 -4.96 24.75
N ASP A 52 9.60 -5.04 23.47
CA ASP A 52 8.73 -5.64 22.47
C ASP A 52 9.05 -7.14 22.37
N LYS A 53 8.35 -7.92 23.18
CA LYS A 53 8.46 -9.38 23.17
C LYS A 53 7.86 -10.03 21.91
N SER A 54 7.08 -9.27 21.11
CA SER A 54 6.42 -9.79 19.93
C SER A 54 7.37 -10.03 18.76
N GLN A 55 8.51 -9.32 18.74
CA GLN A 55 9.47 -9.29 17.61
C GLN A 55 8.79 -9.08 16.24
N MET A 56 7.59 -8.50 16.25
CA MET A 56 6.86 -8.18 15.02
C MET A 56 7.61 -7.10 14.26
N GLY A 57 8.04 -7.38 13.05
CA GLY A 57 8.85 -6.49 12.22
C GLY A 57 10.31 -6.95 12.06
N GLY A 58 10.67 -8.07 12.66
CA GLY A 58 11.99 -8.69 12.54
C GLY A 58 13.09 -8.01 13.42
N PRO A 59 14.30 -8.54 13.38
CA PRO A 59 15.42 -8.00 14.15
C PRO A 59 15.85 -6.62 13.61
N ARG A 60 16.28 -5.72 14.50
CA ARG A 60 16.71 -4.35 14.14
C ARG A 60 17.79 -4.31 13.06
N ALA A 61 18.70 -5.27 13.05
CA ALA A 61 19.76 -5.38 12.05
C ALA A 61 19.27 -6.06 10.75
N GLY A 62 18.04 -6.57 10.74
CA GLY A 62 17.49 -7.27 9.57
C GLY A 62 17.05 -6.33 8.45
N PRO A 63 16.98 -6.85 7.21
CA PRO A 63 16.67 -6.06 6.03
C PRO A 63 15.30 -5.39 6.10
N ASP A 64 14.30 -6.07 6.65
CA ASP A 64 12.94 -5.53 6.79
C ASP A 64 12.91 -4.31 7.69
N PHE A 65 13.54 -4.39 8.87
CA PHE A 65 13.59 -3.26 9.79
C PHE A 65 14.35 -2.08 9.18
N GLN A 66 15.51 -2.33 8.58
CA GLN A 66 16.33 -1.28 7.96
C GLN A 66 15.60 -0.60 6.79
N ASN A 67 14.90 -1.36 5.96
CA ASN A 67 14.09 -0.80 4.87
C ASN A 67 12.97 0.12 5.38
N LEU A 68 12.28 -0.28 6.45
CA LEU A 68 11.07 0.43 6.93
C LEU A 68 11.39 1.61 7.85
N HIS A 69 12.57 1.63 8.49
CA HIS A 69 12.88 2.60 9.55
C HIS A 69 14.06 3.49 9.26
N ARG A 70 14.56 3.54 8.00
CA ARG A 70 15.59 4.49 7.59
C ARG A 70 15.14 5.93 7.87
N ASN A 71 16.12 6.80 8.17
CA ASN A 71 15.91 8.22 8.42
C ASN A 71 15.06 8.56 9.66
N LYS A 72 14.77 7.59 10.53
CA LYS A 72 14.02 7.79 11.77
C LYS A 72 14.95 7.80 12.97
N ARG A 73 14.73 8.70 13.91
CA ARG A 73 15.28 8.63 15.27
C ARG A 73 14.44 7.65 16.09
N SER A 74 14.98 7.09 17.16
CA SER A 74 14.28 6.16 18.04
C SER A 74 14.26 6.69 19.48
N LEU A 75 13.11 6.55 20.12
CA LEU A 75 12.89 6.81 21.54
C LEU A 75 12.17 5.62 22.16
N THR A 76 12.77 5.02 23.18
CA THR A 76 12.11 3.96 23.96
C THR A 76 11.27 4.61 25.05
N LEU A 77 9.96 4.32 25.06
CA LEU A 77 9.00 4.95 25.96
C LEU A 77 7.88 3.98 26.35
N ASN A 78 7.62 3.86 27.65
CA ASN A 78 6.50 3.06 28.16
C ASN A 78 5.22 3.89 28.25
N LEU A 79 4.39 3.86 27.22
CA LEU A 79 3.12 4.59 27.18
C LEU A 79 2.07 4.12 28.20
N LYS A 80 2.34 3.02 28.92
CA LYS A 80 1.47 2.52 29.99
C LYS A 80 1.82 3.11 31.36
N SER A 81 3.02 3.67 31.52
CA SER A 81 3.40 4.36 32.77
C SER A 81 2.96 5.83 32.73
N ALA A 82 2.72 6.41 33.88
CA ALA A 82 2.34 7.82 34.01
C ALA A 82 3.41 8.75 33.47
N GLU A 83 4.68 8.46 33.77
CA GLU A 83 5.85 9.23 33.34
C GLU A 83 6.02 9.15 31.82
N GLY A 84 5.92 7.93 31.25
CA GLY A 84 6.03 7.75 29.81
C GLY A 84 4.88 8.42 29.05
N LYS A 85 3.67 8.35 29.58
CA LYS A 85 2.53 9.08 29.02
C LYS A 85 2.73 10.59 29.10
N LYS A 86 3.25 11.13 30.21
CA LYS A 86 3.53 12.55 30.35
C LYS A 86 4.52 13.02 29.30
N ILE A 87 5.65 12.31 29.13
CA ILE A 87 6.66 12.63 28.11
C ILE A 87 6.03 12.58 26.70
N PHE A 88 5.20 11.56 26.42
CA PHE A 88 4.52 11.47 25.13
C PHE A 88 3.59 12.68 24.87
N MET A 89 2.82 13.11 25.87
CA MET A 89 1.94 14.27 25.75
C MET A 89 2.71 15.57 25.48
N GLU A 90 3.87 15.75 26.11
CA GLU A 90 4.75 16.91 25.85
C GLU A 90 5.31 16.90 24.41
N LEU A 91 5.62 15.71 23.85
CA LEU A 91 6.02 15.55 22.45
C LEU A 91 4.83 15.80 21.51
N ALA A 92 3.66 15.26 21.82
CA ALA A 92 2.46 15.37 20.99
C ALA A 92 1.97 16.82 20.85
N GLN A 93 2.17 17.67 21.86
CA GLN A 93 1.87 19.11 21.79
C GLN A 93 2.73 19.83 20.74
N LYS A 94 3.90 19.31 20.40
CA LYS A 94 4.85 19.90 19.47
C LYS A 94 4.84 19.20 18.10
N ALA A 95 4.22 18.04 18.02
CA ALA A 95 4.19 17.22 16.82
C ALA A 95 3.25 17.81 15.75
N ASP A 96 3.68 17.77 14.52
CA ASP A 96 2.85 18.09 13.37
C ASP A 96 2.00 16.90 12.93
N VAL A 97 2.58 15.70 13.03
CA VAL A 97 1.96 14.46 12.60
C VAL A 97 2.17 13.37 13.64
N ILE A 98 1.14 12.60 13.93
CA ILE A 98 1.23 11.33 14.67
C ILE A 98 0.65 10.24 13.79
N VAL A 99 1.39 9.13 13.63
CA VAL A 99 0.94 7.96 12.88
C VAL A 99 0.92 6.74 13.79
N GLU A 100 -0.22 6.04 13.81
CA GLU A 100 -0.37 4.80 14.56
C GLU A 100 -1.05 3.71 13.70
N ASN A 101 -0.79 2.46 14.01
CA ASN A 101 -1.49 1.32 13.41
C ASN A 101 -1.90 0.29 14.49
N PHE A 102 -2.39 0.79 15.60
CA PHE A 102 -2.99 -0.02 16.65
C PHE A 102 -4.39 -0.52 16.26
N ARG A 103 -4.90 -1.50 16.99
CA ARG A 103 -6.33 -1.75 16.98
C ARG A 103 -7.06 -0.54 17.57
N PRO A 104 -8.28 -0.23 17.11
CA PRO A 104 -8.98 1.00 17.50
C PRO A 104 -9.08 1.22 19.02
N ASP A 105 -9.30 0.17 19.82
CA ASP A 105 -9.42 0.23 21.28
C ASP A 105 -8.13 0.69 21.98
N VAL A 106 -6.96 0.38 21.42
CA VAL A 106 -5.67 0.59 22.09
C VAL A 106 -5.36 2.07 22.31
N LYS A 107 -5.53 2.92 21.30
CA LYS A 107 -5.26 4.35 21.42
C LYS A 107 -6.18 5.04 22.43
N HIS A 108 -7.46 4.65 22.45
CA HIS A 108 -8.43 5.17 23.42
C HIS A 108 -8.07 4.77 24.86
N ARG A 109 -7.72 3.49 25.07
CA ARG A 109 -7.30 3.01 26.39
C ARG A 109 -6.00 3.68 26.88
N LEU A 110 -5.11 4.04 25.96
CA LEU A 110 -3.88 4.77 26.28
C LEU A 110 -4.15 6.28 26.45
N GLY A 111 -5.30 6.79 25.99
CA GLY A 111 -5.63 8.22 25.96
C GLY A 111 -4.71 9.02 25.05
N ILE A 112 -4.37 8.45 23.90
CA ILE A 112 -3.52 9.04 22.85
C ILE A 112 -4.26 9.06 21.50
N ASP A 113 -5.58 8.95 21.53
CA ASP A 113 -6.46 9.13 20.38
C ASP A 113 -6.52 10.59 19.92
N TYR A 114 -7.02 10.81 18.71
CA TYR A 114 -7.10 12.14 18.12
C TYR A 114 -7.84 13.14 18.99
N ASP A 115 -9.03 12.78 19.50
CA ASP A 115 -9.87 13.70 20.26
C ASP A 115 -9.22 14.13 21.57
N SER A 116 -8.44 13.24 22.18
CA SER A 116 -7.64 13.55 23.38
C SER A 116 -6.49 14.49 23.09
N LEU A 117 -5.79 14.28 21.96
CA LEU A 117 -4.59 15.05 21.61
C LEU A 117 -4.92 16.40 20.96
N ALA A 118 -5.97 16.48 20.14
CA ALA A 118 -6.40 17.70 19.45
C ALA A 118 -6.80 18.83 20.40
N LYS A 119 -7.23 18.51 21.62
CA LYS A 119 -7.50 19.48 22.69
C LYS A 119 -6.24 20.27 23.09
N HIS A 120 -5.09 19.66 22.96
CA HIS A 120 -3.79 20.24 23.34
C HIS A 120 -2.98 20.72 22.13
N ASN A 121 -3.29 20.19 20.93
CA ASN A 121 -2.66 20.55 19.68
C ASN A 121 -3.71 20.58 18.55
N PRO A 122 -4.45 21.69 18.38
CA PRO A 122 -5.49 21.79 17.36
C PRO A 122 -4.98 21.69 15.91
N GLY A 123 -3.69 21.88 15.70
CA GLY A 123 -3.04 21.75 14.39
C GLY A 123 -2.53 20.34 14.08
N LEU A 124 -2.74 19.38 14.99
CA LEU A 124 -2.23 18.01 14.82
C LEU A 124 -2.91 17.29 13.67
N VAL A 125 -2.11 16.74 12.76
CA VAL A 125 -2.55 15.71 11.79
C VAL A 125 -2.33 14.35 12.42
N TYR A 126 -3.39 13.58 12.57
CA TYR A 126 -3.36 12.26 13.20
C TYR A 126 -3.77 11.20 12.18
N ALA A 127 -2.90 10.22 11.91
CA ALA A 127 -3.15 9.18 10.92
C ALA A 127 -3.30 7.81 11.59
N SER A 128 -4.44 7.16 11.32
CA SER A 128 -4.72 5.79 11.78
C SER A 128 -4.75 4.82 10.61
N ILE A 129 -4.02 3.72 10.74
CA ILE A 129 -4.05 2.61 9.77
C ILE A 129 -4.47 1.34 10.51
N SER A 130 -5.54 0.69 10.05
CA SER A 130 -6.03 -0.54 10.67
C SER A 130 -6.31 -1.62 9.63
N GLY A 131 -6.68 -2.82 10.06
CA GLY A 131 -7.04 -3.90 9.15
C GLY A 131 -8.32 -3.62 8.37
N PHE A 132 -9.35 -3.13 9.09
CA PHE A 132 -10.72 -3.06 8.56
C PHE A 132 -11.41 -1.69 8.74
N GLY A 133 -10.71 -0.67 9.20
CA GLY A 133 -11.26 0.65 9.52
C GLY A 133 -11.32 0.91 11.01
N GLN A 134 -11.74 2.12 11.37
CA GLN A 134 -11.88 2.57 12.77
C GLN A 134 -13.29 2.32 13.30
N ASP A 135 -14.23 2.05 12.43
CA ASP A 135 -15.63 1.75 12.68
C ASP A 135 -16.11 0.55 11.82
N GLY A 136 -17.38 0.21 11.95
CA GLY A 136 -17.99 -0.90 11.20
C GLY A 136 -17.83 -2.27 11.87
N PRO A 137 -18.43 -3.32 11.27
CA PRO A 137 -18.61 -4.62 11.92
C PRO A 137 -17.32 -5.41 12.15
N LEU A 138 -16.22 -5.02 11.50
CA LEU A 138 -14.92 -5.70 11.61
C LEU A 138 -13.85 -4.85 12.29
N ALA A 139 -14.18 -3.65 12.79
CA ALA A 139 -13.22 -2.70 13.36
C ALA A 139 -12.36 -3.30 14.48
N ASP A 140 -12.94 -4.14 15.33
CA ASP A 140 -12.25 -4.77 16.46
C ASP A 140 -11.43 -6.01 16.07
N ARG A 141 -11.50 -6.44 14.80
CA ARG A 141 -10.74 -7.61 14.36
C ARG A 141 -9.30 -7.25 13.97
N PRO A 142 -8.34 -8.12 14.30
CA PRO A 142 -6.98 -7.95 13.78
C PRO A 142 -6.97 -8.19 12.27
N GLY A 143 -6.33 -7.30 11.53
CA GLY A 143 -6.13 -7.42 10.09
C GLY A 143 -4.66 -7.53 9.75
N PHE A 144 -4.34 -8.45 8.82
CA PHE A 144 -3.02 -8.63 8.26
C PHE A 144 -3.12 -8.62 6.73
N ASP A 145 -2.03 -8.31 6.07
CA ASP A 145 -1.94 -8.25 4.60
C ASP A 145 -2.57 -9.46 3.91
N GLN A 146 -2.19 -10.67 4.33
CA GLN A 146 -2.72 -11.91 3.76
C GLN A 146 -4.25 -12.00 3.84
N ILE A 147 -4.83 -11.57 4.97
CA ILE A 147 -6.29 -11.57 5.17
C ILE A 147 -6.96 -10.52 4.30
N ALA A 148 -6.37 -9.32 4.22
CA ALA A 148 -6.89 -8.25 3.37
C ALA A 148 -6.83 -8.59 1.88
N GLN A 149 -5.76 -9.24 1.40
CA GLN A 149 -5.67 -9.72 0.02
C GLN A 149 -6.76 -10.74 -0.31
N GLY A 150 -7.07 -11.66 0.63
CA GLY A 150 -8.13 -12.65 0.46
C GLY A 150 -9.52 -12.01 0.47
N MET A 151 -9.84 -11.27 1.52
CA MET A 151 -11.16 -10.65 1.71
C MET A 151 -11.45 -9.54 0.69
N GLY A 152 -10.41 -8.82 0.26
CA GLY A 152 -10.51 -7.75 -0.73
C GLY A 152 -10.59 -8.24 -2.18
N GLY A 153 -10.58 -9.55 -2.44
CA GLY A 153 -10.79 -10.11 -3.77
C GLY A 153 -9.53 -10.21 -4.65
N LEU A 154 -8.39 -9.63 -4.27
CA LEU A 154 -7.18 -9.66 -5.11
C LEU A 154 -6.70 -11.09 -5.39
N MET A 155 -6.77 -11.97 -4.39
CA MET A 155 -6.33 -13.35 -4.54
C MET A 155 -7.20 -14.15 -5.51
N SER A 156 -8.48 -13.78 -5.68
CA SER A 156 -9.39 -14.47 -6.60
C SER A 156 -9.15 -14.13 -8.07
N ILE A 157 -8.49 -13.01 -8.35
CA ILE A 157 -8.14 -12.57 -9.72
C ILE A 157 -6.67 -12.79 -10.07
N THR A 158 -5.84 -13.18 -9.09
CA THR A 158 -4.39 -13.39 -9.25
C THR A 158 -4.09 -14.88 -9.40
N GLY A 159 -3.26 -15.24 -10.37
CA GLY A 159 -2.79 -16.60 -10.61
C GLY A 159 -3.39 -17.28 -11.85
N GLU A 160 -3.01 -18.53 -12.05
CA GLU A 160 -3.46 -19.32 -13.20
C GLU A 160 -4.90 -19.83 -13.00
N PRO A 161 -5.73 -19.84 -14.07
CA PRO A 161 -7.07 -20.35 -14.02
C PRO A 161 -7.15 -21.78 -13.46
N GLY A 162 -8.05 -21.98 -12.48
CA GLY A 162 -8.28 -23.29 -11.88
C GLY A 162 -7.31 -23.71 -10.78
N GLN A 163 -6.29 -22.89 -10.47
CA GLN A 163 -5.32 -23.19 -9.42
C GLN A 163 -5.73 -22.66 -8.02
N GLY A 164 -6.89 -22.04 -7.93
CA GLY A 164 -7.38 -21.43 -6.69
C GLY A 164 -6.78 -20.06 -6.40
N PRO A 165 -7.21 -19.40 -5.30
CA PRO A 165 -6.77 -18.05 -4.97
C PRO A 165 -5.25 -17.99 -4.72
N MET A 166 -4.60 -16.98 -5.29
CA MET A 166 -3.14 -16.80 -5.18
C MET A 166 -2.82 -15.39 -4.65
N ARG A 167 -1.95 -15.32 -3.64
CA ARG A 167 -1.49 -14.04 -3.12
C ARG A 167 -0.46 -13.38 -4.06
N VAL A 168 -0.41 -12.06 -4.02
CA VAL A 168 0.69 -11.30 -4.62
C VAL A 168 1.98 -11.50 -3.82
N GLY A 169 3.12 -11.59 -4.47
CA GLY A 169 4.43 -11.89 -3.84
C GLY A 169 4.92 -10.89 -2.81
N ILE A 170 4.35 -9.67 -2.78
CA ILE A 170 4.64 -8.61 -1.82
C ILE A 170 3.44 -8.36 -0.90
N PRO A 171 3.60 -7.72 0.26
CA PRO A 171 2.50 -7.36 1.15
C PRO A 171 1.74 -6.14 0.61
N ILE A 172 1.01 -6.32 -0.49
CA ILE A 172 0.44 -5.23 -1.29
C ILE A 172 -0.62 -4.43 -0.54
N ALA A 173 -1.45 -5.08 0.30
CA ALA A 173 -2.47 -4.40 1.09
C ALA A 173 -1.84 -3.47 2.15
N ASP A 174 -0.79 -3.93 2.84
CA ASP A 174 0.00 -3.11 3.75
C ASP A 174 0.67 -1.93 3.05
N LEU A 175 1.30 -2.18 1.90
CA LEU A 175 2.01 -1.15 1.14
C LEU A 175 1.04 -0.07 0.64
N CYS A 176 -0.08 -0.46 0.05
CA CYS A 176 -1.08 0.48 -0.46
C CYS A 176 -1.72 1.29 0.67
N ALA A 177 -2.11 0.65 1.77
CA ALA A 177 -2.64 1.36 2.93
C ALA A 177 -1.64 2.37 3.50
N GLY A 178 -0.35 2.01 3.57
CA GLY A 178 0.71 2.92 3.98
C GLY A 178 0.89 4.11 3.04
N LEU A 179 0.86 3.89 1.73
CA LEU A 179 0.97 4.96 0.72
C LEU A 179 -0.25 5.89 0.74
N PHE A 180 -1.47 5.34 0.83
CA PHE A 180 -2.68 6.16 0.93
C PHE A 180 -2.74 6.96 2.23
N ALA A 181 -2.27 6.39 3.35
CA ALA A 181 -2.13 7.14 4.59
C ALA A 181 -1.14 8.30 4.46
N ALA A 182 0.02 8.08 3.82
CA ALA A 182 0.98 9.15 3.56
C ALA A 182 0.38 10.25 2.68
N GLN A 183 -0.33 9.88 1.62
CA GLN A 183 -1.05 10.83 0.76
C GLN A 183 -2.07 11.64 1.56
N ALA A 184 -2.87 10.99 2.40
CA ALA A 184 -3.85 11.66 3.24
C ALA A 184 -3.19 12.64 4.23
N VAL A 185 -2.03 12.26 4.82
CA VAL A 185 -1.24 13.15 5.67
C VAL A 185 -0.76 14.37 4.90
N PHE A 186 -0.23 14.21 3.68
CA PHE A 186 0.20 15.35 2.85
C PHE A 186 -0.95 16.31 2.53
N ILE A 187 -2.14 15.77 2.18
CA ILE A 187 -3.33 16.57 1.92
C ILE A 187 -3.77 17.31 3.18
N ALA A 188 -3.75 16.65 4.35
CA ALA A 188 -4.10 17.27 5.62
C ALA A 188 -3.12 18.38 6.03
N LEU A 189 -1.82 18.20 5.77
CA LEU A 189 -0.82 19.25 5.99
C LEU A 189 -1.01 20.44 5.05
N LEU A 190 -1.33 20.21 3.77
CA LEU A 190 -1.66 21.28 2.81
C LEU A 190 -2.91 22.06 3.22
N GLU A 191 -3.96 21.36 3.66
CA GLU A 191 -5.19 22.01 4.16
C GLU A 191 -4.90 22.83 5.42
N ARG A 192 -4.07 22.31 6.34
CA ARG A 192 -3.66 23.00 7.55
C ARG A 192 -3.00 24.36 7.27
N VAL A 193 -2.22 24.47 6.19
CA VAL A 193 -1.59 25.76 5.82
C VAL A 193 -2.65 26.85 5.61
N LYS A 194 -3.83 26.48 5.13
CA LYS A 194 -4.94 27.42 4.89
C LYS A 194 -5.83 27.58 6.11
N SER A 195 -6.21 26.49 6.76
CA SER A 195 -7.19 26.47 7.84
C SER A 195 -6.61 26.71 9.23
N GLY A 196 -5.30 26.46 9.41
CA GLY A 196 -4.64 26.41 10.72
C GLY A 196 -5.03 25.18 11.58
N LYS A 197 -5.87 24.28 11.05
CA LYS A 197 -6.41 23.13 11.78
C LYS A 197 -5.82 21.83 11.29
N GLY A 198 -5.52 20.95 12.24
CA GLY A 198 -5.22 19.56 11.95
C GLY A 198 -6.47 18.73 11.69
N GLN A 199 -6.31 17.47 11.40
CA GLN A 199 -7.41 16.53 11.17
C GLN A 199 -6.99 15.09 11.46
N TRP A 200 -7.99 14.25 11.73
CA TRP A 200 -7.82 12.82 11.80
C TRP A 200 -8.05 12.21 10.43
N VAL A 201 -7.01 11.61 9.87
CA VAL A 201 -7.06 10.85 8.62
C VAL A 201 -6.95 9.37 8.90
N GLN A 202 -7.67 8.55 8.14
CA GLN A 202 -7.72 7.11 8.37
C GLN A 202 -7.76 6.34 7.06
N THR A 203 -7.18 5.15 7.11
CA THR A 203 -7.28 4.15 6.04
C THR A 203 -7.25 2.75 6.65
N SER A 204 -7.64 1.76 5.86
CA SER A 204 -7.50 0.36 6.25
C SER A 204 -6.91 -0.47 5.12
N LEU A 205 -6.36 -1.63 5.51
CA LEU A 205 -5.83 -2.59 4.55
C LEU A 205 -6.92 -3.04 3.56
N LEU A 206 -8.12 -3.31 4.07
CA LEU A 206 -9.24 -3.77 3.24
C LEU A 206 -9.73 -2.68 2.28
N GLN A 207 -9.86 -1.43 2.72
CA GLN A 207 -10.23 -0.31 1.86
C GLN A 207 -9.19 -0.07 0.77
N ALA A 208 -7.90 -0.06 1.14
CA ALA A 208 -6.81 0.08 0.18
C ALA A 208 -6.83 -1.06 -0.85
N GLN A 209 -7.10 -2.28 -0.40
CA GLN A 209 -7.18 -3.44 -1.27
C GLN A 209 -8.39 -3.36 -2.22
N ALA A 210 -9.56 -2.92 -1.75
CA ALA A 210 -10.74 -2.72 -2.59
C ALA A 210 -10.48 -1.69 -3.70
N PHE A 211 -9.79 -0.58 -3.37
CA PHE A 211 -9.37 0.42 -4.36
C PHE A 211 -8.45 -0.20 -5.43
N MET A 212 -7.55 -1.09 -5.04
CA MET A 212 -6.58 -1.72 -5.96
C MET A 212 -7.20 -2.75 -6.92
N LEU A 213 -8.48 -3.10 -6.77
CA LEU A 213 -9.19 -3.89 -7.78
C LEU A 213 -9.48 -3.09 -9.05
N ASP A 214 -9.49 -1.76 -8.97
CA ASP A 214 -9.60 -0.82 -10.07
C ASP A 214 -10.70 -1.21 -11.09
N PHE A 215 -10.35 -1.39 -12.37
CA PHE A 215 -11.29 -1.71 -13.42
C PHE A 215 -12.03 -3.06 -13.22
N GLN A 216 -11.46 -4.00 -12.48
CA GLN A 216 -12.14 -5.25 -12.17
C GLN A 216 -13.35 -5.03 -11.25
N ALA A 217 -13.20 -4.16 -10.25
CA ALA A 217 -14.33 -3.75 -9.41
C ALA A 217 -15.36 -2.95 -10.21
N ALA A 218 -14.93 -2.05 -11.08
CA ALA A 218 -15.81 -1.24 -11.91
C ALA A 218 -16.68 -2.13 -12.83
N ARG A 219 -16.10 -3.14 -13.47
CA ARG A 219 -16.82 -4.10 -14.33
C ARG A 219 -17.86 -4.90 -13.55
N TYR A 220 -17.48 -5.40 -12.38
CA TYR A 220 -18.44 -6.08 -11.52
C TYR A 220 -19.61 -5.18 -11.11
N LEU A 221 -19.34 -3.93 -10.74
CA LEU A 221 -20.38 -3.00 -10.29
C LEU A 221 -21.30 -2.52 -11.42
N MET A 222 -20.79 -2.44 -12.67
CA MET A 222 -21.56 -1.99 -13.82
C MET A 222 -22.26 -3.12 -14.56
N ASP A 223 -21.56 -4.23 -14.76
CA ASP A 223 -22.01 -5.30 -15.67
C ASP A 223 -22.36 -6.59 -14.92
N GLY A 224 -22.04 -6.69 -13.62
CA GLY A 224 -22.23 -7.90 -12.82
C GLY A 224 -21.18 -8.99 -13.11
N ASP A 225 -20.19 -8.71 -13.95
CA ASP A 225 -19.16 -9.66 -14.33
C ASP A 225 -18.19 -9.92 -13.17
N VAL A 226 -18.19 -11.14 -12.65
CA VAL A 226 -17.23 -11.55 -11.63
C VAL A 226 -15.88 -11.84 -12.30
N PRO A 227 -14.82 -11.05 -12.00
CA PRO A 227 -13.52 -11.23 -12.62
C PRO A 227 -12.92 -12.61 -12.31
N LYS A 228 -12.25 -13.20 -13.31
CA LYS A 228 -11.58 -14.51 -13.20
C LYS A 228 -10.06 -14.32 -13.27
N GLN A 229 -9.34 -15.32 -12.78
CA GLN A 229 -7.90 -15.44 -13.00
C GLN A 229 -7.60 -15.50 -14.50
N ALA A 230 -6.57 -14.79 -14.93
CA ALA A 230 -6.12 -14.75 -16.32
C ALA A 230 -4.64 -15.18 -16.49
N GLY A 231 -4.02 -15.68 -15.43
CA GLY A 231 -2.61 -16.04 -15.43
C GLY A 231 -1.72 -14.85 -15.78
N ASN A 232 -0.84 -15.06 -16.72
CA ASN A 232 0.04 -14.02 -17.24
C ASN A 232 -0.56 -13.18 -18.38
N ASN A 233 -1.88 -13.31 -18.61
CA ASN A 233 -2.55 -12.58 -19.68
C ASN A 233 -3.32 -11.37 -19.12
N HIS A 234 -3.42 -10.31 -19.93
CA HIS A 234 -4.36 -9.26 -19.65
C HIS A 234 -5.80 -9.80 -19.83
N PRO A 235 -6.74 -9.47 -18.94
CA PRO A 235 -8.10 -10.05 -19.03
C PRO A 235 -8.88 -9.67 -20.28
N THR A 236 -8.57 -8.55 -20.94
CA THR A 236 -9.36 -8.03 -22.07
C THR A 236 -8.57 -7.43 -23.22
N SER A 237 -7.29 -7.12 -23.06
CA SER A 237 -6.44 -6.58 -24.13
C SER A 237 -5.54 -7.70 -24.66
N ILE A 238 -5.85 -8.25 -25.81
CA ILE A 238 -5.21 -9.44 -26.36
C ILE A 238 -4.58 -9.11 -27.73
N PRO A 239 -3.31 -9.61 -27.97
CA PRO A 239 -2.44 -10.34 -27.06
C PRO A 239 -1.68 -9.39 -26.13
N THR A 240 -1.79 -9.62 -24.84
CA THR A 240 -0.99 -8.95 -23.82
C THR A 240 -0.72 -9.96 -22.72
N GLY A 241 0.54 -10.32 -22.55
CA GLY A 241 0.92 -11.39 -21.62
C GLY A 241 2.37 -11.83 -21.75
N VAL A 242 2.67 -12.97 -21.13
CA VAL A 242 3.97 -13.62 -21.21
C VAL A 242 3.89 -14.78 -22.19
N PHE A 243 4.81 -14.79 -23.16
CA PHE A 243 4.91 -15.82 -24.19
C PHE A 243 6.23 -16.56 -24.07
N THR A 244 6.21 -17.85 -24.38
CA THR A 244 7.41 -18.69 -24.38
C THR A 244 8.17 -18.50 -25.69
N THR A 245 9.50 -18.36 -25.58
CA THR A 245 10.43 -18.34 -26.71
C THR A 245 11.31 -19.59 -26.68
N SER A 246 12.16 -19.77 -27.70
CA SER A 246 13.09 -20.90 -27.75
C SER A 246 14.10 -20.92 -26.61
N ASP A 247 14.36 -19.78 -25.98
CA ASP A 247 15.41 -19.59 -24.96
C ASP A 247 14.89 -18.99 -23.65
N GLY A 248 13.56 -18.77 -23.53
CA GLY A 248 12.98 -18.21 -22.29
C GLY A 248 11.57 -17.65 -22.46
N TYR A 249 11.38 -16.40 -22.08
CA TYR A 249 10.08 -15.74 -22.08
C TYR A 249 10.17 -14.30 -22.57
N ILE A 250 9.13 -13.84 -23.24
CA ILE A 250 8.96 -12.44 -23.63
C ILE A 250 7.63 -11.89 -23.10
N ASN A 251 7.64 -10.65 -22.61
CA ASN A 251 6.43 -9.91 -22.33
C ASN A 251 6.01 -9.13 -23.57
N MET A 252 4.77 -9.32 -24.00
CA MET A 252 4.15 -8.52 -25.06
C MET A 252 2.96 -7.75 -24.52
N ALA A 253 2.79 -6.51 -25.01
CA ALA A 253 1.64 -5.68 -24.71
C ALA A 253 1.15 -5.03 -26.00
N VAL A 254 0.06 -5.54 -26.55
CA VAL A 254 -0.52 -5.10 -27.81
C VAL A 254 -1.82 -4.37 -27.54
N ALA A 255 -1.74 -3.04 -27.47
CA ALA A 255 -2.88 -2.18 -27.23
C ALA A 255 -3.25 -1.38 -28.48
N GLY A 256 -4.44 -1.64 -29.01
CA GLY A 256 -4.96 -0.97 -30.20
C GLY A 256 -4.56 -1.59 -31.52
N GLU A 257 -5.35 -1.26 -32.56
CA GLU A 257 -5.29 -1.94 -33.86
C GLU A 257 -3.99 -1.71 -34.62
N LEU A 258 -3.37 -0.54 -34.49
CA LEU A 258 -2.10 -0.26 -35.17
C LEU A 258 -0.96 -1.16 -34.64
N ILE A 259 -0.92 -1.41 -33.34
CA ILE A 259 0.10 -2.28 -32.74
C ILE A 259 -0.20 -3.74 -33.08
N TRP A 260 -1.48 -4.09 -33.13
CA TRP A 260 -1.92 -5.42 -33.62
C TRP A 260 -1.44 -5.71 -35.04
N GLN A 261 -1.67 -4.79 -35.98
CA GLN A 261 -1.20 -4.91 -37.37
C GLN A 261 0.33 -5.10 -37.43
N ARG A 262 1.09 -4.29 -36.68
CA ARG A 262 2.53 -4.40 -36.63
C ARG A 262 3.02 -5.75 -36.07
N LEU A 263 2.31 -6.28 -35.06
CA LEU A 263 2.62 -7.60 -34.53
C LEU A 263 2.36 -8.68 -35.60
N ALA A 264 1.21 -8.65 -36.24
CA ALA A 264 0.86 -9.59 -37.30
C ALA A 264 1.89 -9.58 -38.46
N GLU A 265 2.30 -8.39 -38.90
CA GLU A 265 3.36 -8.22 -39.88
C GLU A 265 4.70 -8.79 -39.39
N THR A 266 5.09 -8.50 -38.14
CA THR A 266 6.36 -8.97 -37.54
C THR A 266 6.42 -10.50 -37.42
N LEU A 267 5.27 -11.12 -37.13
CA LEU A 267 5.15 -12.57 -37.02
C LEU A 267 4.91 -13.25 -38.40
N GLU A 268 4.97 -12.48 -39.49
CA GLU A 268 4.70 -12.96 -40.86
C GLU A 268 3.28 -13.57 -41.02
N LYS A 269 2.33 -13.01 -40.31
CA LYS A 269 0.90 -13.41 -40.26
C LYS A 269 -0.07 -12.25 -40.56
N PRO A 270 0.12 -11.47 -41.65
CA PRO A 270 -0.73 -10.31 -41.92
C PRO A 270 -2.21 -10.69 -42.10
N GLU A 271 -2.50 -11.94 -42.50
CA GLU A 271 -3.86 -12.50 -42.66
C GLU A 271 -4.66 -12.50 -41.36
N TRP A 272 -4.04 -12.44 -40.19
CA TRP A 272 -4.75 -12.34 -38.90
C TRP A 272 -5.55 -11.04 -38.76
N CYS A 273 -5.19 -10.00 -39.47
CA CYS A 273 -5.91 -8.73 -39.43
C CYS A 273 -7.29 -8.82 -40.09
N ASP A 274 -7.46 -9.74 -41.07
CA ASP A 274 -8.73 -9.99 -41.77
C ASP A 274 -9.46 -11.22 -41.25
N ASP A 275 -8.85 -12.00 -40.34
CA ASP A 275 -9.49 -13.19 -39.75
C ASP A 275 -10.57 -12.76 -38.75
N GLU A 276 -11.81 -13.23 -38.96
CA GLU A 276 -12.93 -12.93 -38.07
C GLU A 276 -12.68 -13.27 -36.59
N ARG A 277 -11.78 -14.21 -36.33
CA ARG A 277 -11.36 -14.59 -34.95
C ARG A 277 -10.48 -13.53 -34.29
N PHE A 278 -9.76 -12.70 -35.07
CA PHE A 278 -8.69 -11.84 -34.56
C PHE A 278 -8.75 -10.39 -35.04
N SER A 279 -9.62 -10.05 -35.99
CA SER A 279 -9.68 -8.74 -36.66
C SER A 279 -9.95 -7.58 -35.71
N VAL A 280 -10.71 -7.78 -34.64
CA VAL A 280 -11.04 -6.75 -33.63
C VAL A 280 -10.73 -7.25 -32.23
N ASN A 281 -10.50 -6.30 -31.28
CA ASN A 281 -10.10 -6.64 -29.91
C ASN A 281 -11.08 -7.58 -29.19
N GLU A 282 -12.38 -7.41 -29.39
CA GLU A 282 -13.42 -8.27 -28.81
C GLU A 282 -13.32 -9.70 -29.32
N ALA A 283 -13.04 -9.87 -30.62
CA ALA A 283 -12.85 -11.19 -31.24
C ALA A 283 -11.57 -11.84 -30.69
N ARG A 284 -10.45 -11.10 -30.62
CA ARG A 284 -9.21 -11.58 -30.01
C ARG A 284 -9.40 -11.99 -28.56
N SER A 285 -10.15 -11.22 -27.80
CA SER A 285 -10.43 -11.52 -26.38
C SER A 285 -11.22 -12.83 -26.22
N LYS A 286 -12.21 -13.09 -27.08
CA LYS A 286 -12.97 -14.35 -27.10
C LYS A 286 -12.13 -15.55 -27.52
N ASN A 287 -11.21 -15.35 -28.46
CA ASN A 287 -10.35 -16.38 -29.02
C ASN A 287 -8.92 -16.34 -28.48
N ARG A 288 -8.73 -15.76 -27.26
CA ARG A 288 -7.41 -15.54 -26.65
C ARG A 288 -6.52 -16.77 -26.67
N ASP A 289 -7.05 -17.92 -26.20
CA ASP A 289 -6.25 -19.13 -26.05
C ASP A 289 -5.81 -19.71 -27.40
N ILE A 290 -6.64 -19.54 -28.43
CA ILE A 290 -6.29 -19.91 -29.82
C ILE A 290 -5.18 -19.00 -30.34
N LEU A 291 -5.38 -17.68 -30.21
CA LEU A 291 -4.38 -16.72 -30.69
C LEU A 291 -3.05 -16.85 -29.97
N ASN A 292 -3.05 -17.02 -28.65
CA ASN A 292 -1.82 -17.18 -27.86
C ASN A 292 -1.08 -18.49 -28.21
N ALA A 293 -1.79 -19.52 -28.65
CA ALA A 293 -1.16 -20.76 -29.10
C ALA A 293 -0.58 -20.65 -30.54
N GLU A 294 -1.12 -19.75 -31.37
CA GLU A 294 -0.60 -19.47 -32.73
C GLU A 294 0.62 -18.54 -32.70
N ILE A 295 0.77 -17.69 -31.66
CA ILE A 295 1.93 -16.82 -31.43
C ILE A 295 3.12 -17.63 -30.91
#